data_4a11a86a3ddda9b789dbe4e56a98063d
#
_entry.id   4a11a86a3ddda9b789dbe4e56a98063d
#
_cell.length_a   1.000
_cell.length_b   1.000
_cell.length_c   1.000
_cell.angle_alpha   90.00
_cell.angle_beta   90.00
_cell.angle_gamma   90.00
#
_symmetry.space_group_name_H-M   'P 1'
#
loop_
_entity.id
_entity.type
_entity.pdbx_description
1 polymer ?
#
loop_
_entity_poly.entity_id
_entity_poly.type
_entity_poly.pdbx_seq_one_letter_code
_entity_poly.pdbx_strand_id
1 'polypeptide(L)'
;LDALLAEFGLSRTEGLVVEGDSSHVLNSYPPYYLLPDYASAAESGILDGVDKNRKVLLQMAQGITLTETEKIISEALLTTSDSAYSKAAGYEMTTMEKENGDPDGPFTLAAYARKEDTEAEVVWINCGNMDNEGIYQVVPGNVSFLQACAAALAGQENTALIESKALDAAPITVANSTSVGLGLVFVILLPAAVLAVGGVVVLLRRRK
;
A
#
# COMPACT_ATOMS: atom_id res chain seq x y z
N LEU A 1 7.49 -13.24 -20.24
CA LEU A 1 6.38 -12.98 -19.32
C LEU A 1 5.24 -12.27 -20.05
N ASP A 2 5.50 -11.14 -20.74
CA ASP A 2 4.46 -10.34 -21.38
C ASP A 2 3.63 -11.12 -22.42
N ALA A 3 4.28 -11.98 -23.21
CA ALA A 3 3.56 -12.85 -24.16
C ALA A 3 2.62 -13.86 -23.45
N LEU A 4 3.01 -14.37 -22.28
CA LEU A 4 2.16 -15.24 -21.47
C LEU A 4 0.97 -14.47 -20.89
N LEU A 5 1.21 -13.28 -20.36
CA LEU A 5 0.16 -12.45 -19.77
C LEU A 5 -0.84 -11.97 -20.84
N ALA A 6 -0.36 -11.66 -22.02
CA ALA A 6 -1.22 -11.28 -23.15
C ALA A 6 -2.21 -12.41 -23.53
N GLU A 7 -1.84 -13.69 -23.35
CA GLU A 7 -2.78 -14.80 -23.53
C GLU A 7 -3.91 -14.82 -22.52
N PHE A 8 -3.77 -14.13 -21.38
CA PHE A 8 -4.80 -13.94 -20.37
C PHE A 8 -5.45 -12.54 -20.45
N GLY A 9 -5.25 -11.82 -21.55
CA GLY A 9 -5.79 -10.47 -21.71
C GLY A 9 -5.16 -9.43 -20.78
N LEU A 10 -3.99 -9.71 -20.22
CA LEU A 10 -3.29 -8.82 -19.30
C LEU A 10 -2.07 -8.21 -20.00
N SER A 11 -1.93 -6.91 -19.87
CA SER A 11 -0.75 -6.18 -20.35
C SER A 11 -0.33 -5.12 -19.35
N ARG A 12 0.97 -4.76 -19.36
CA ARG A 12 1.46 -3.70 -18.49
C ARG A 12 1.19 -2.32 -19.08
N THR A 13 0.78 -1.39 -18.23
CA THR A 13 0.78 0.04 -18.57
C THR A 13 2.20 0.57 -18.51
N GLU A 14 2.57 1.43 -19.43
CA GLU A 14 3.87 2.09 -19.41
C GLU A 14 4.04 2.99 -18.21
N GLY A 15 5.28 3.10 -17.74
CA GLY A 15 5.66 4.00 -16.66
C GLY A 15 5.64 3.36 -15.27
N LEU A 16 5.76 4.21 -14.26
CA LEU A 16 5.73 3.86 -12.84
C LEU A 16 4.60 4.61 -12.16
N VAL A 17 3.75 3.89 -11.45
CA VAL A 17 2.58 4.49 -10.80
C VAL A 17 3.01 5.29 -9.57
N VAL A 18 2.51 6.50 -9.50
CA VAL A 18 2.68 7.46 -8.41
C VAL A 18 1.30 7.89 -7.92
N GLU A 19 1.12 7.91 -6.61
CA GLU A 19 -0.14 8.26 -5.98
C GLU A 19 -0.21 9.75 -5.65
N GLY A 20 -1.28 10.40 -6.08
CA GLY A 20 -1.55 11.82 -5.79
C GLY A 20 -2.28 12.04 -4.48
N ASP A 21 -2.99 11.02 -3.98
CA ASP A 21 -3.70 11.07 -2.69
C ASP A 21 -2.83 10.53 -1.56
N SER A 22 -2.49 11.39 -0.61
CA SER A 22 -1.66 11.04 0.55
C SER A 22 -2.26 9.98 1.46
N SER A 23 -3.57 9.72 1.39
CA SER A 23 -4.23 8.65 2.15
C SER A 23 -3.93 7.25 1.58
N HIS A 24 -3.48 7.18 0.33
CA HIS A 24 -3.10 5.98 -0.41
C HIS A 24 -1.58 5.80 -0.53
N VAL A 25 -0.81 6.54 0.26
CA VAL A 25 0.66 6.45 0.34
C VAL A 25 1.07 6.03 1.74
N LEU A 26 2.10 5.20 1.85
CA LEU A 26 2.67 4.89 3.16
C LEU A 26 3.27 6.16 3.79
N ASN A 27 2.79 6.51 4.98
CA ASN A 27 3.18 7.76 5.66
C ASN A 27 4.71 7.88 5.81
N SER A 28 5.25 9.05 5.45
CA SER A 28 6.69 9.38 5.46
C SER A 28 7.52 8.68 4.39
N TYR A 29 6.90 8.03 3.42
CA TYR A 29 7.57 7.41 2.27
C TYR A 29 7.23 8.15 0.98
N PRO A 30 8.05 7.98 -0.09
CA PRO A 30 7.75 8.53 -1.41
C PRO A 30 6.42 8.03 -1.98
N PRO A 31 5.76 8.79 -2.88
CA PRO A 31 4.41 8.49 -3.37
C PRO A 31 4.32 7.27 -4.30
N TYR A 32 5.41 6.56 -4.55
CA TYR A 32 5.41 5.24 -5.19
C TYR A 32 5.40 4.06 -4.18
N TYR A 33 5.23 4.34 -2.87
CA TYR A 33 4.87 3.37 -1.83
C TYR A 33 3.36 3.36 -1.68
N LEU A 34 2.70 2.61 -2.54
CA LEU A 34 1.26 2.64 -2.76
C LEU A 34 0.52 1.78 -1.74
N LEU A 35 -0.56 2.32 -1.21
CA LEU A 35 -1.54 1.61 -0.40
C LEU A 35 -2.87 1.49 -1.19
N PRO A 36 -2.95 0.61 -2.19
CA PRO A 36 -4.12 0.50 -3.04
C PRO A 36 -5.36 0.07 -2.28
N ASP A 37 -6.51 0.33 -2.86
CA ASP A 37 -7.78 -0.20 -2.39
C ASP A 37 -8.06 -1.56 -3.02
N TYR A 38 -8.77 -2.40 -2.27
CA TYR A 38 -9.34 -3.62 -2.81
C TYR A 38 -10.50 -3.29 -3.74
N ALA A 39 -10.54 -3.94 -4.89
CA ALA A 39 -11.64 -3.77 -5.83
C ALA A 39 -12.98 -4.13 -5.16
N SER A 40 -14.01 -3.38 -5.51
CA SER A 40 -15.35 -3.53 -4.90
C SER A 40 -16.09 -4.78 -5.35
N ALA A 41 -15.81 -5.25 -6.56
CA ALA A 41 -16.45 -6.41 -7.17
C ALA A 41 -15.37 -7.33 -7.75
N ALA A 42 -15.06 -8.40 -7.04
CA ALA A 42 -14.25 -9.50 -7.55
C ALA A 42 -15.11 -10.75 -7.60
N GLU A 43 -15.45 -11.20 -8.80
CA GLU A 43 -16.29 -12.39 -9.02
C GLU A 43 -15.54 -13.70 -8.77
N SER A 44 -14.20 -13.65 -8.81
CA SER A 44 -13.33 -14.81 -8.52
C SER A 44 -13.41 -15.34 -7.09
N GLY A 45 -14.00 -14.56 -6.17
CA GLY A 45 -14.02 -14.90 -4.74
C GLY A 45 -12.67 -14.78 -4.03
N ILE A 46 -11.59 -14.38 -4.72
CA ILE A 46 -10.25 -14.22 -4.12
C ILE A 46 -10.29 -13.25 -2.94
N LEU A 47 -11.07 -12.17 -3.06
CA LEU A 47 -11.14 -11.14 -2.03
C LEU A 47 -12.11 -11.48 -0.88
N ASP A 48 -12.84 -12.59 -0.93
CA ASP A 48 -13.81 -12.98 0.11
C ASP A 48 -13.11 -13.41 1.42
N GLY A 49 -11.91 -13.98 1.29
CA GLY A 49 -11.09 -14.39 2.42
C GLY A 49 -10.15 -13.31 2.95
N VAL A 50 -10.16 -12.11 2.38
CA VAL A 50 -9.23 -11.03 2.74
C VAL A 50 -9.87 -10.03 3.69
N ASP A 51 -9.19 -9.71 4.79
CA ASP A 51 -9.59 -8.58 5.64
C ASP A 51 -9.26 -7.26 4.93
N LYS A 52 -10.27 -6.66 4.28
CA LYS A 52 -10.14 -5.42 3.51
C LYS A 52 -9.75 -4.19 4.36
N ASN A 53 -9.80 -4.30 5.69
CA ASN A 53 -9.28 -3.25 6.58
C ASN A 53 -7.75 -3.27 6.67
N ARG A 54 -7.11 -4.35 6.27
CA ARG A 54 -5.65 -4.46 6.21
C ARG A 54 -5.17 -3.98 4.86
N LYS A 55 -4.49 -2.85 4.84
CA LYS A 55 -3.90 -2.32 3.61
C LYS A 55 -2.79 -3.24 3.09
N VAL A 56 -2.68 -3.29 1.77
CA VAL A 56 -1.54 -3.89 1.05
C VAL A 56 -0.57 -2.78 0.69
N LEU A 57 0.72 -3.04 0.72
CA LEU A 57 1.76 -2.11 0.27
C LEU A 57 2.41 -2.63 -1.01
N LEU A 58 2.32 -1.86 -2.07
CA LEU A 58 3.02 -2.10 -3.33
C LEU A 58 4.06 -0.99 -3.55
N GLN A 59 5.31 -1.38 -3.73
CA GLN A 59 6.39 -0.46 -3.97
C GLN A 59 6.79 -0.48 -5.44
N MET A 60 6.88 0.70 -6.06
CA MET A 60 7.34 0.84 -7.45
C MET A 60 6.54 -0.04 -8.43
N ALA A 61 5.22 -0.03 -8.29
CA ALA A 61 4.32 -0.82 -9.13
C ALA A 61 4.06 -0.14 -10.47
N GLN A 62 3.76 -0.95 -11.48
CA GLN A 62 3.25 -0.51 -12.77
C GLN A 62 1.77 -0.87 -12.90
N GLY A 63 1.04 -0.11 -13.69
CA GLY A 63 -0.35 -0.43 -13.98
C GLY A 63 -0.52 -1.70 -14.81
N ILE A 64 -1.70 -2.28 -14.73
CA ILE A 64 -2.14 -3.42 -15.53
C ILE A 64 -3.36 -2.99 -16.34
N THR A 65 -3.32 -3.23 -17.64
CA THR A 65 -4.48 -3.08 -18.52
C THR A 65 -5.14 -4.45 -18.69
N LEU A 66 -6.45 -4.49 -18.47
CA LEU A 66 -7.28 -5.67 -18.66
C LEU A 66 -8.00 -5.56 -20.00
N THR A 67 -7.93 -6.65 -20.78
CA THR A 67 -8.64 -6.79 -22.07
C THR A 67 -9.56 -7.98 -21.98
N GLU A 68 -10.83 -7.72 -21.82
CA GLU A 68 -11.87 -8.77 -21.80
C GLU A 68 -12.15 -9.26 -23.21
N THR A 69 -12.37 -10.57 -23.31
CA THR A 69 -12.81 -11.23 -24.53
C THR A 69 -13.85 -12.28 -24.17
N GLU A 70 -14.57 -12.83 -25.18
CA GLU A 70 -15.54 -13.91 -24.95
C GLU A 70 -14.96 -15.18 -24.28
N LYS A 71 -13.64 -15.30 -24.22
CA LYS A 71 -12.93 -16.48 -23.68
C LYS A 71 -12.06 -16.18 -22.46
N ILE A 72 -11.98 -14.93 -22.06
CA ILE A 72 -11.13 -14.50 -20.97
C ILE A 72 -11.97 -13.62 -20.04
N ILE A 73 -12.09 -14.07 -18.79
CA ILE A 73 -12.63 -13.30 -17.69
C ILE A 73 -11.44 -12.68 -16.97
N SER A 74 -11.45 -11.38 -16.82
CA SER A 74 -10.41 -10.67 -16.06
C SER A 74 -11.02 -9.65 -15.12
N GLU A 75 -10.42 -9.52 -13.94
CA GLU A 75 -10.89 -8.56 -12.92
C GLU A 75 -9.73 -7.91 -12.18
N ALA A 76 -9.96 -6.67 -11.76
CA ALA A 76 -9.04 -5.98 -10.89
C ALA A 76 -9.18 -6.49 -9.45
N LEU A 77 -8.05 -6.72 -8.77
CA LEU A 77 -8.02 -7.07 -7.35
C LEU A 77 -7.59 -5.88 -6.47
N LEU A 78 -6.61 -5.11 -6.94
CA LEU A 78 -6.11 -3.92 -6.27
C LEU A 78 -6.07 -2.75 -7.25
N THR A 79 -6.55 -1.59 -6.82
CA THR A 79 -6.61 -0.38 -7.65
C THR A 79 -6.08 0.83 -6.88
N THR A 80 -5.53 1.80 -7.62
CA THR A 80 -5.16 3.11 -7.07
C THR A 80 -6.38 4.01 -6.89
N SER A 81 -6.16 5.18 -6.29
CA SER A 81 -7.13 6.27 -6.31
C SER A 81 -7.22 6.91 -7.72
N ASP A 82 -8.27 7.71 -7.93
CA ASP A 82 -8.43 8.52 -9.15
C ASP A 82 -7.37 9.62 -9.29
N SER A 83 -6.66 9.95 -8.20
CA SER A 83 -5.59 10.97 -8.18
C SER A 83 -4.23 10.42 -8.61
N ALA A 84 -4.11 9.11 -8.82
CA ALA A 84 -2.87 8.49 -9.25
C ALA A 84 -2.54 8.85 -10.71
N TYR A 85 -1.27 8.79 -11.03
CA TYR A 85 -0.77 8.96 -12.40
C TYR A 85 0.44 8.04 -12.64
N SER A 86 0.70 7.70 -13.89
CA SER A 86 1.86 6.88 -14.27
C SER A 86 2.96 7.76 -14.83
N LYS A 87 4.12 7.78 -14.19
CA LYS A 87 5.31 8.47 -14.68
C LYS A 87 5.85 7.74 -15.91
N ALA A 88 5.61 8.31 -17.10
CA ALA A 88 6.04 7.73 -18.38
C ALA A 88 7.56 7.45 -18.44
N ALA A 89 8.38 8.27 -17.76
CA ALA A 89 9.82 8.04 -17.64
C ALA A 89 10.18 6.78 -16.81
N GLY A 90 9.22 6.18 -16.12
CA GLY A 90 9.44 4.98 -15.34
C GLY A 90 10.53 5.14 -14.29
N TYR A 91 11.49 4.22 -14.26
CA TYR A 91 12.60 4.25 -13.30
C TYR A 91 13.62 5.36 -13.56
N GLU A 92 13.56 6.05 -14.71
CA GLU A 92 14.43 7.17 -15.04
C GLU A 92 13.81 8.54 -14.67
N MET A 93 12.67 8.54 -13.98
CA MET A 93 12.04 9.77 -13.53
C MET A 93 12.95 10.61 -12.63
N THR A 94 12.98 11.91 -12.88
CA THR A 94 13.75 12.88 -12.11
C THR A 94 12.90 13.69 -11.13
N THR A 95 11.58 13.65 -11.28
CA THR A 95 10.59 14.30 -10.43
C THR A 95 9.41 13.37 -10.19
N MET A 96 8.81 13.51 -9.00
CA MET A 96 7.57 12.83 -8.63
C MET A 96 6.33 13.64 -9.02
N GLU A 97 6.48 14.89 -9.46
CA GLU A 97 5.36 15.70 -9.90
C GLU A 97 4.85 15.21 -11.27
N LYS A 98 3.52 15.27 -11.45
CA LYS A 98 2.90 14.91 -12.72
C LYS A 98 3.37 15.85 -13.84
N GLU A 99 3.79 15.28 -14.95
CA GLU A 99 4.25 15.98 -16.13
C GLU A 99 3.29 15.77 -17.31
N ASN A 100 3.46 16.59 -18.36
CA ASN A 100 2.71 16.41 -19.58
C ASN A 100 3.06 15.07 -20.24
N GLY A 101 2.03 14.26 -20.49
CA GLY A 101 2.18 12.92 -21.07
C GLY A 101 2.13 11.80 -20.04
N ASP A 102 2.14 12.12 -18.74
CA ASP A 102 1.88 11.12 -17.70
C ASP A 102 0.38 10.77 -17.68
N PRO A 103 -0.01 9.51 -17.94
CA PRO A 103 -1.40 9.09 -17.93
C PRO A 103 -2.04 9.22 -16.54
N ASP A 104 -3.33 9.56 -16.52
CA ASP A 104 -4.14 9.59 -15.31
C ASP A 104 -4.63 8.20 -14.91
N GLY A 105 -4.81 7.99 -13.59
CA GLY A 105 -5.45 6.83 -13.01
C GLY A 105 -7.00 6.86 -13.13
N PRO A 106 -7.67 5.91 -12.48
CA PRO A 106 -7.09 4.88 -11.61
C PRO A 106 -6.38 3.78 -12.39
N PHE A 107 -5.40 3.11 -11.74
CA PHE A 107 -4.68 1.97 -12.31
C PHE A 107 -4.98 0.70 -11.55
N THR A 108 -5.16 -0.41 -12.27
CA THR A 108 -5.13 -1.75 -11.68
C THR A 108 -3.68 -2.13 -11.39
N LEU A 109 -3.37 -2.58 -10.18
CA LEU A 109 -2.03 -2.97 -9.74
C LEU A 109 -1.90 -4.48 -9.51
N ALA A 110 -3.02 -5.14 -9.25
CA ALA A 110 -3.14 -6.59 -9.19
C ALA A 110 -4.41 -7.01 -9.91
N ALA A 111 -4.32 -8.07 -10.71
CA ALA A 111 -5.42 -8.58 -11.50
C ALA A 111 -5.47 -10.11 -11.45
N TYR A 112 -6.68 -10.64 -11.55
CA TYR A 112 -6.96 -12.04 -11.82
C TYR A 112 -7.44 -12.19 -13.26
N ALA A 113 -7.08 -13.28 -13.90
CA ALA A 113 -7.66 -13.67 -15.17
C ALA A 113 -7.79 -15.18 -15.28
N ARG A 114 -8.86 -15.61 -15.96
CA ARG A 114 -9.18 -17.02 -16.24
C ARG A 114 -9.53 -17.20 -17.72
N LYS A 115 -9.00 -18.26 -18.30
CA LYS A 115 -9.41 -18.72 -19.64
C LYS A 115 -10.58 -19.69 -19.50
N GLU A 116 -11.70 -19.45 -20.17
CA GLU A 116 -12.89 -20.30 -20.09
C GLU A 116 -12.70 -21.67 -20.77
N ASP A 117 -11.85 -21.74 -21.80
CA ASP A 117 -11.65 -22.95 -22.59
C ASP A 117 -10.73 -23.98 -21.90
N THR A 118 -9.79 -23.53 -21.09
CA THR A 118 -8.79 -24.36 -20.41
C THR A 118 -8.92 -24.36 -18.90
N GLU A 119 -9.78 -23.50 -18.36
CA GLU A 119 -9.89 -23.19 -16.93
C GLU A 119 -8.56 -22.76 -16.28
N ALA A 120 -7.60 -22.35 -17.11
CA ALA A 120 -6.33 -21.87 -16.64
C ALA A 120 -6.50 -20.49 -15.98
N GLU A 121 -5.92 -20.33 -14.80
CA GLU A 121 -6.04 -19.13 -13.98
C GLU A 121 -4.70 -18.49 -13.72
N VAL A 122 -4.68 -17.17 -13.58
CA VAL A 122 -3.50 -16.41 -13.20
C VAL A 122 -3.89 -15.25 -12.29
N VAL A 123 -3.08 -15.02 -11.28
CA VAL A 123 -3.04 -13.75 -10.54
C VAL A 123 -1.73 -13.06 -10.87
N TRP A 124 -1.83 -11.83 -11.34
CA TRP A 124 -0.67 -10.99 -11.59
C TRP A 124 -0.68 -9.78 -10.68
N ILE A 125 0.40 -9.62 -9.92
CA ILE A 125 0.68 -8.45 -9.08
C ILE A 125 1.89 -7.77 -9.71
N ASN A 126 1.69 -6.58 -10.27
CA ASN A 126 2.75 -5.90 -11.01
C ASN A 126 3.66 -5.07 -10.08
N CYS A 127 4.27 -5.76 -9.12
CA CYS A 127 5.20 -5.21 -8.13
C CYS A 127 6.28 -6.24 -7.81
N GLY A 128 7.54 -5.85 -7.88
CA GLY A 128 8.68 -6.75 -7.67
C GLY A 128 9.06 -7.02 -6.21
N ASN A 129 8.53 -6.26 -5.25
CA ASN A 129 9.00 -6.28 -3.85
C ASN A 129 7.90 -6.64 -2.84
N MET A 130 6.78 -7.20 -3.30
CA MET A 130 5.65 -7.50 -2.42
C MET A 130 5.97 -8.57 -1.36
N ASP A 131 6.89 -9.46 -1.63
CA ASP A 131 7.33 -10.58 -0.80
C ASP A 131 8.52 -10.23 0.12
N ASN A 132 8.91 -8.98 0.22
CA ASN A 132 10.04 -8.56 1.06
C ASN A 132 9.68 -8.63 2.55
N GLU A 133 10.51 -9.34 3.34
CA GLU A 133 10.30 -9.53 4.77
C GLU A 133 10.19 -8.19 5.54
N GLY A 134 10.96 -7.18 5.17
CA GLY A 134 10.88 -5.84 5.77
C GLY A 134 9.51 -5.17 5.57
N ILE A 135 8.84 -5.47 4.44
CA ILE A 135 7.48 -4.97 4.15
C ILE A 135 6.45 -5.69 5.02
N TYR A 136 6.59 -6.99 5.23
CA TYR A 136 5.65 -7.75 6.07
C TYR A 136 5.54 -7.25 7.50
N GLN A 137 6.66 -6.77 8.06
CA GLN A 137 6.67 -6.21 9.41
C GLN A 137 5.94 -4.86 9.49
N VAL A 138 5.93 -4.10 8.40
CA VAL A 138 5.29 -2.78 8.34
C VAL A 138 3.82 -2.89 7.92
N VAL A 139 3.53 -3.76 6.93
CA VAL A 139 2.18 -3.93 6.37
C VAL A 139 1.84 -5.43 6.24
N PRO A 140 1.30 -6.04 7.30
CA PRO A 140 1.00 -7.48 7.32
C PRO A 140 -0.10 -7.89 6.32
N GLY A 141 -0.83 -6.94 5.73
CA GLY A 141 -1.83 -7.19 4.70
C GLY A 141 -1.27 -7.87 3.45
N ASN A 142 0.01 -7.64 3.11
CA ASN A 142 0.66 -8.28 1.97
C ASN A 142 0.64 -9.82 2.09
N VAL A 143 0.97 -10.35 3.26
CA VAL A 143 0.98 -11.81 3.50
C VAL A 143 -0.43 -12.37 3.33
N SER A 144 -1.42 -11.73 3.96
CA SER A 144 -2.82 -12.17 3.89
C SER A 144 -3.34 -12.17 2.46
N PHE A 145 -3.01 -11.14 1.69
CA PHE A 145 -3.42 -11.04 0.29
C PHE A 145 -2.76 -12.13 -0.59
N LEU A 146 -1.44 -12.34 -0.45
CA LEU A 146 -0.73 -13.39 -1.18
C LEU A 146 -1.24 -14.79 -0.84
N GLN A 147 -1.54 -15.04 0.43
CA GLN A 147 -2.12 -16.31 0.88
C GLN A 147 -3.52 -16.53 0.30
N ALA A 148 -4.36 -15.50 0.26
CA ALA A 148 -5.69 -15.57 -0.35
C ALA A 148 -5.60 -15.88 -1.85
N CYS A 149 -4.71 -15.18 -2.59
CA CYS A 149 -4.46 -15.47 -4.00
C CYS A 149 -3.99 -16.91 -4.23
N ALA A 150 -3.05 -17.39 -3.43
CA ALA A 150 -2.52 -18.74 -3.55
C ALA A 150 -3.59 -19.80 -3.21
N ALA A 151 -4.42 -19.58 -2.20
CA ALA A 151 -5.49 -20.46 -1.80
C ALA A 151 -6.56 -20.58 -2.89
N ALA A 152 -6.97 -19.45 -3.48
CA ALA A 152 -7.94 -19.42 -4.55
C ALA A 152 -7.44 -20.18 -5.79
N LEU A 153 -6.20 -19.93 -6.25
CA LEU A 153 -5.58 -20.65 -7.37
C LEU A 153 -5.38 -22.14 -7.10
N ALA A 154 -5.28 -22.55 -5.82
CA ALA A 154 -5.22 -23.96 -5.43
C ALA A 154 -6.59 -24.64 -5.33
N GLY A 155 -7.68 -23.92 -5.64
CA GLY A 155 -9.05 -24.45 -5.52
C GLY A 155 -9.46 -24.75 -4.08
N GLN A 156 -8.83 -24.12 -3.09
CA GLN A 156 -9.15 -24.32 -1.69
C GLN A 156 -10.29 -23.37 -1.30
N GLU A 157 -11.51 -23.87 -1.34
CA GLU A 157 -12.65 -23.19 -0.73
C GLU A 157 -12.47 -23.16 0.80
N ASN A 158 -12.54 -21.96 1.38
CA ASN A 158 -12.49 -21.75 2.84
C ASN A 158 -11.20 -22.19 3.57
N THR A 159 -10.05 -21.75 3.11
CA THR A 159 -8.89 -21.76 4.00
C THR A 159 -9.13 -20.74 5.12
N ALA A 160 -9.44 -21.23 6.32
CA ALA A 160 -9.31 -20.41 7.51
C ALA A 160 -7.85 -19.93 7.58
N LEU A 161 -7.61 -18.69 7.19
CA LEU A 161 -6.30 -18.04 7.35
C LEU A 161 -6.02 -18.03 8.85
N ILE A 162 -5.24 -19.00 9.32
CA ILE A 162 -4.74 -19.00 10.71
C ILE A 162 -3.69 -17.89 10.72
N GLU A 163 -4.14 -16.71 11.17
CA GLU A 163 -3.25 -15.57 11.34
C GLU A 163 -2.13 -15.97 12.31
N SER A 164 -0.89 -15.88 11.84
CA SER A 164 0.24 -15.93 12.74
C SER A 164 0.12 -14.75 13.69
N LYS A 165 -0.20 -15.01 14.98
CA LYS A 165 -0.19 -13.98 16.00
C LYS A 165 1.26 -13.49 16.10
N ALA A 166 1.53 -12.27 15.64
CA ALA A 166 2.79 -11.63 15.88
C ALA A 166 3.03 -11.61 17.40
N LEU A 167 4.07 -12.28 17.86
CA LEU A 167 4.46 -12.31 19.27
C LEU A 167 5.12 -10.99 19.70
N ASP A 168 5.50 -10.19 18.73
CA ASP A 168 6.06 -8.86 18.96
C ASP A 168 4.94 -7.86 19.23
N ALA A 169 5.13 -7.07 20.29
CA ALA A 169 4.22 -5.97 20.59
C ALA A 169 4.15 -5.04 19.39
N ALA A 170 2.93 -4.83 18.87
CA ALA A 170 2.72 -3.89 17.78
C ALA A 170 3.37 -2.54 18.15
N PRO A 171 4.19 -1.95 17.26
CA PRO A 171 4.78 -0.65 17.53
C PRO A 171 3.66 0.35 17.82
N ILE A 172 3.78 1.07 18.93
CA ILE A 172 2.80 2.10 19.29
C ILE A 172 2.94 3.22 18.27
N THR A 173 2.06 3.25 17.30
CA THR A 173 1.99 4.35 16.35
C THR A 173 1.30 5.54 17.02
N VAL A 174 2.10 6.51 17.45
CA VAL A 174 1.59 7.77 17.97
C VAL A 174 1.32 8.70 16.79
N ALA A 175 0.08 9.19 16.67
CA ALA A 175 -0.25 10.17 15.63
C ALA A 175 0.71 11.38 15.70
N ASN A 176 1.16 11.85 14.55
CA ASN A 176 2.18 12.91 14.48
C ASN A 176 1.79 14.17 15.27
N SER A 177 0.52 14.56 15.28
CA SER A 177 -0.02 15.65 16.07
C SER A 177 0.14 15.43 17.59
N THR A 178 -0.07 14.21 18.06
CA THR A 178 0.09 13.85 19.48
C THR A 178 1.57 13.83 19.87
N SER A 179 2.44 13.32 18.98
CA SER A 179 3.90 13.30 19.18
C SER A 179 4.48 14.71 19.29
N VAL A 180 4.08 15.61 18.39
CA VAL A 180 4.50 17.04 18.44
C VAL A 180 3.99 17.72 19.70
N GLY A 181 2.73 17.48 20.10
CA GLY A 181 2.15 18.02 21.32
C GLY A 181 2.89 17.58 22.58
N LEU A 182 3.20 16.30 22.71
CA LEU A 182 3.98 15.74 23.82
C LEU A 182 5.41 16.30 23.82
N GLY A 183 6.05 16.39 22.65
CA GLY A 183 7.37 16.99 22.51
C GLY A 183 7.40 18.44 23.04
N LEU A 184 6.42 19.24 22.68
CA LEU A 184 6.31 20.64 23.13
C LEU A 184 6.16 20.73 24.66
N VAL A 185 5.35 19.89 25.26
CA VAL A 185 5.15 19.85 26.72
C VAL A 185 6.43 19.44 27.46
N PHE A 186 7.05 18.32 27.05
CA PHE A 186 8.19 17.77 27.80
C PHE A 186 9.51 18.46 27.47
N VAL A 187 9.72 18.93 26.23
CA VAL A 187 11.00 19.52 25.82
C VAL A 187 11.05 21.04 26.09
N ILE A 188 9.92 21.73 26.00
CA ILE A 188 9.89 23.20 26.13
C ILE A 188 9.21 23.62 27.41
N LEU A 189 7.95 23.26 27.64
CA LEU A 189 7.16 23.77 28.76
C LEU A 189 7.72 23.34 30.13
N LEU A 190 8.08 22.09 30.30
CA LEU A 190 8.56 21.56 31.56
C LEU A 190 9.92 22.16 31.97
N PRO A 191 10.96 22.24 31.10
CA PRO A 191 12.20 22.93 31.43
C PRO A 191 12.02 24.43 31.70
N ALA A 192 11.14 25.11 30.92
CA ALA A 192 10.86 26.50 31.13
C ALA A 192 10.19 26.76 32.50
N ALA A 193 9.27 25.90 32.93
CA ALA A 193 8.65 25.99 34.25
C ALA A 193 9.68 25.81 35.39
N VAL A 194 10.59 24.87 35.26
CA VAL A 194 11.66 24.63 36.24
C VAL A 194 12.59 25.86 36.34
N LEU A 195 12.97 26.41 35.18
CA LEU A 195 13.81 27.61 35.14
C LEU A 195 13.08 28.84 35.76
N ALA A 196 11.79 28.99 35.49
CA ALA A 196 11.00 30.08 36.08
C ALA A 196 10.92 29.97 37.60
N VAL A 197 10.62 28.77 38.14
CA VAL A 197 10.59 28.55 39.59
C VAL A 197 11.96 28.76 40.20
N GLY A 198 13.03 28.25 39.59
CA GLY A 198 14.41 28.50 40.02
C GLY A 198 14.77 29.98 40.04
N GLY A 199 14.40 30.72 39.01
CA GLY A 199 14.59 32.17 38.93
C GLY A 199 13.86 32.92 40.03
N VAL A 200 12.61 32.59 40.32
CA VAL A 200 11.82 33.18 41.41
C VAL A 200 12.48 32.93 42.77
N VAL A 201 12.93 31.67 43.02
CA VAL A 201 13.59 31.34 44.28
C VAL A 201 14.89 32.15 44.47
N VAL A 202 15.70 32.28 43.42
CA VAL A 202 16.95 33.09 43.47
C VAL A 202 16.66 34.53 43.72
N LEU A 203 15.65 35.14 43.07
CA LEU A 203 15.27 36.53 43.27
C LEU A 203 14.75 36.76 44.68
N LEU A 204 13.92 35.89 45.23
CA LEU A 204 13.45 36.00 46.61
C LEU A 204 14.58 35.86 47.64
N ARG A 205 15.56 34.99 47.35
CA ARG A 205 16.74 34.81 48.25
C ARG A 205 17.71 36.00 48.20
N ARG A 206 17.80 36.72 47.09
CA ARG A 206 18.62 37.96 46.97
C ARG A 206 17.98 39.18 47.62
N ARG A 207 16.70 39.17 47.87
CA ARG A 207 15.95 40.26 48.52
C ARG A 207 15.90 40.17 50.05
N LYS A 208 16.43 39.08 50.62
CA LYS A 208 16.72 38.96 52.05
C LYS A 208 18.21 39.22 52.30
#